data_eee0ba6580cb2573e7d61e5770225106
#
_entry.id   eee0ba6580cb2573e7d61e5770225106
#
_cell.length_a   1.000
_cell.length_b   1.000
_cell.length_c   1.000
_cell.angle_alpha   90.00
_cell.angle_beta   90.00
_cell.angle_gamma   90.00
#
_symmetry.space_group_name_H-M   'P 1'
#
loop_
_entity.id
_entity.type
_entity.pdbx_description
1 polymer ?
#
loop_
_entity_poly.entity_id
_entity_poly.type
_entity_poly.pdbx_seq_one_letter_code
_entity_poly.pdbx_strand_id
1 'polypeptide(L)'
;MKKHFLIVPALGAIVFFASCDVRKKDKIAHNPAAQQEETIIKDSTTVQLIDTSYDFGKAKEGEIVEYNYRFKNTGSKPLIVVKATASCGCTVPEKPDQPILPGETGFIKVKFDSKGRVGQAHKSITVVSNANPAFPEMMLTGEVLADK
;
A
#
# COMPACT_ATOMS: atom_id res chain seq x y z
N MET A 1 71.69 10.41 60.93
CA MET A 1 71.79 8.97 60.94
C MET A 1 70.92 8.46 59.79
N LYS A 2 71.52 8.20 58.70
CA LYS A 2 71.72 6.96 57.96
C LYS A 2 70.51 5.99 58.07
N LYS A 3 69.76 5.71 57.02
CA LYS A 3 69.79 4.40 56.39
C LYS A 3 69.00 4.39 55.02
N HIS A 4 69.76 4.04 54.05
CA HIS A 4 69.32 3.65 52.70
C HIS A 4 68.41 2.41 52.82
N PHE A 5 67.40 2.36 51.95
CA PHE A 5 66.88 1.03 51.53
C PHE A 5 66.32 1.09 50.08
N LEU A 6 66.86 0.20 49.39
CA LEU A 6 66.93 -0.20 48.04
C LEU A 6 65.62 -0.18 47.24
N ILE A 7 65.79 0.26 45.98
CA ILE A 7 64.90 0.15 44.83
C ILE A 7 64.80 -1.31 44.37
N VAL A 8 63.57 -1.77 44.16
CA VAL A 8 63.30 -2.95 43.34
C VAL A 8 62.22 -2.57 42.32
N PRO A 9 62.51 -2.60 41.04
CA PRO A 9 61.50 -2.42 40.02
C PRO A 9 60.76 -3.73 39.74
N ALA A 10 59.51 -3.82 40.10
CA ALA A 10 58.65 -4.90 39.66
C ALA A 10 58.01 -4.54 38.31
N LEU A 11 58.40 -5.29 37.32
CA LEU A 11 57.86 -5.26 35.97
C LEU A 11 56.42 -5.81 36.02
N GLY A 12 55.42 -4.93 36.02
CA GLY A 12 54.03 -5.28 35.91
C GLY A 12 53.57 -5.14 34.45
N ALA A 13 53.38 -6.26 33.80
CA ALA A 13 52.81 -6.30 32.43
C ALA A 13 51.36 -5.77 32.45
N ILE A 14 51.15 -4.62 31.87
CA ILE A 14 49.81 -4.08 31.63
C ILE A 14 49.24 -4.81 30.40
N VAL A 15 48.38 -5.80 30.64
CA VAL A 15 47.56 -6.42 29.62
C VAL A 15 46.46 -5.43 29.25
N PHE A 16 46.63 -4.74 28.13
CA PHE A 16 45.55 -3.99 27.50
C PHE A 16 44.53 -4.98 26.97
N PHE A 17 43.45 -5.20 27.68
CA PHE A 17 42.24 -5.75 27.08
C PHE A 17 41.65 -4.67 26.14
N ALA A 18 41.98 -4.76 24.87
CA ALA A 18 41.25 -4.07 23.83
C ALA A 18 39.84 -4.65 23.79
N SER A 19 38.92 -4.07 24.55
CA SER A 19 37.49 -4.29 24.42
C SER A 19 37.09 -3.72 23.04
N CYS A 20 37.02 -4.58 22.03
CA CYS A 20 36.34 -4.27 20.78
C CYS A 20 34.85 -4.14 21.08
N ASP A 21 34.42 -2.96 21.42
CA ASP A 21 33.01 -2.56 21.42
C ASP A 21 32.58 -2.51 19.93
N VAL A 22 32.20 -3.69 19.41
CA VAL A 22 31.50 -3.80 18.12
C VAL A 22 30.09 -3.26 18.35
N ARG A 23 29.96 -1.95 18.42
CA ARG A 23 28.70 -1.28 18.17
C ARG A 23 28.30 -1.59 16.72
N LYS A 24 27.64 -2.72 16.53
CA LYS A 24 26.78 -2.91 15.36
C LYS A 24 25.76 -1.76 15.38
N LYS A 25 26.10 -0.68 14.70
CA LYS A 25 25.08 0.20 14.17
C LYS A 25 24.32 -0.63 13.15
N ASP A 26 23.30 -1.31 13.60
CA ASP A 26 22.27 -1.81 12.73
C ASP A 26 21.71 -0.58 12.01
N LYS A 27 22.24 -0.35 10.81
CA LYS A 27 21.59 0.51 9.83
C LYS A 27 20.29 -0.20 9.53
N ILE A 28 19.26 0.11 10.31
CA ILE A 28 17.89 -0.19 9.96
C ILE A 28 17.73 0.40 8.57
N ALA A 29 17.68 -0.48 7.59
CA ALA A 29 17.43 -0.07 6.23
C ALA A 29 16.10 0.69 6.25
N HIS A 30 16.19 1.98 6.06
CA HIS A 30 15.04 2.88 5.99
C HIS A 30 14.27 2.44 4.74
N ASN A 31 13.27 1.61 4.93
CA ASN A 31 12.35 1.22 3.87
C ASN A 31 11.30 2.33 3.74
N PRO A 32 11.38 3.18 2.71
CA PRO A 32 10.43 4.28 2.56
C PRO A 32 8.98 3.80 2.41
N ALA A 33 8.77 2.56 1.96
CA ALA A 33 7.44 1.96 1.86
C ALA A 33 6.83 1.65 3.24
N ALA A 34 7.63 1.18 4.21
CA ALA A 34 7.15 0.90 5.57
C ALA A 34 6.77 2.19 6.32
N GLN A 35 7.48 3.30 6.08
CA GLN A 35 7.12 4.59 6.68
C GLN A 35 5.86 5.19 6.08
N GLN A 36 5.57 4.92 4.81
CA GLN A 36 4.32 5.34 4.18
C GLN A 36 3.12 4.57 4.76
N GLU A 37 3.27 3.28 5.06
CA GLU A 37 2.22 2.48 5.71
C GLU A 37 1.93 2.95 7.13
N GLU A 38 2.95 3.25 7.94
CA GLU A 38 2.76 3.76 9.31
C GLU A 38 2.08 5.14 9.33
N THR A 39 2.39 6.01 8.36
CA THR A 39 1.76 7.33 8.25
C THR A 39 0.29 7.21 7.83
N ILE A 40 -0.03 6.26 6.96
CA ILE A 40 -1.41 5.97 6.50
C ILE A 40 -2.30 5.52 7.67
N ILE A 41 -1.78 4.70 8.58
CA ILE A 41 -2.54 4.19 9.73
C ILE A 41 -2.82 5.30 10.75
N LYS A 42 -1.92 6.26 10.91
CA LYS A 42 -2.02 7.33 11.91
C LYS A 42 -3.10 8.37 11.57
N ASP A 43 -3.40 8.56 10.29
CA ASP A 43 -4.41 9.51 9.78
C ASP A 43 -5.56 8.78 9.06
N SER A 44 -6.07 7.72 9.67
CA SER A 44 -7.17 6.95 9.09
C SER A 44 -8.48 7.74 9.04
N THR A 45 -9.30 7.43 8.05
CA THR A 45 -10.64 7.96 7.86
C THR A 45 -11.62 6.82 7.57
N THR A 46 -12.90 7.11 7.45
CA THR A 46 -13.92 6.11 7.08
C THR A 46 -14.42 6.33 5.67
N VAL A 47 -14.75 5.25 4.99
CA VAL A 47 -15.27 5.29 3.63
C VAL A 47 -16.57 4.48 3.54
N GLN A 48 -17.51 4.98 2.75
CA GLN A 48 -18.72 4.27 2.36
C GLN A 48 -18.71 4.08 0.85
N LEU A 49 -18.76 2.83 0.39
CA LEU A 49 -18.99 2.57 -1.02
C LEU A 49 -20.46 2.84 -1.36
N ILE A 50 -20.67 3.55 -2.46
CA ILE A 50 -21.99 3.75 -3.07
C ILE A 50 -22.24 2.62 -4.07
N ASP A 51 -21.19 2.27 -4.84
CA ASP A 51 -21.22 1.18 -5.80
C ASP A 51 -20.24 0.08 -5.37
N THR A 52 -20.75 -1.12 -5.12
CA THR A 52 -19.94 -2.29 -4.74
C THR A 52 -19.73 -3.24 -5.92
N SER A 53 -20.63 -3.21 -6.90
CA SER A 53 -20.58 -4.04 -8.09
C SER A 53 -21.17 -3.31 -9.29
N TYR A 54 -20.71 -3.68 -10.47
CA TYR A 54 -21.28 -3.26 -11.72
C TYR A 54 -21.42 -4.46 -12.66
N ASP A 55 -22.63 -4.69 -13.16
CA ASP A 55 -22.91 -5.65 -14.20
C ASP A 55 -23.08 -4.90 -15.53
N PHE A 56 -22.15 -5.11 -16.46
CA PHE A 56 -22.21 -4.48 -17.78
C PHE A 56 -23.17 -5.23 -18.73
N GLY A 57 -23.79 -6.32 -18.28
CA GLY A 57 -24.66 -7.11 -19.12
C GLY A 57 -23.89 -7.84 -20.21
N LYS A 58 -24.10 -7.46 -21.49
CA LYS A 58 -23.45 -8.05 -22.65
C LYS A 58 -22.62 -7.01 -23.41
N ALA A 59 -21.36 -7.35 -23.67
CA ALA A 59 -20.45 -6.59 -24.52
C ALA A 59 -19.95 -7.46 -25.67
N LYS A 60 -19.62 -6.84 -26.82
CA LYS A 60 -18.95 -7.56 -27.90
C LYS A 60 -17.46 -7.72 -27.62
N GLU A 61 -16.87 -8.78 -28.14
CA GLU A 61 -15.43 -8.96 -28.08
C GLU A 61 -14.70 -7.75 -28.69
N GLY A 62 -13.70 -7.20 -27.97
CA GLY A 62 -12.96 -5.99 -28.36
C GLY A 62 -13.59 -4.69 -27.90
N GLU A 63 -14.80 -4.71 -27.32
CA GLU A 63 -15.40 -3.54 -26.72
C GLU A 63 -14.71 -3.17 -25.39
N ILE A 64 -14.51 -1.87 -25.16
CA ILE A 64 -14.00 -1.36 -23.89
C ILE A 64 -15.18 -1.02 -23.00
N VAL A 65 -15.28 -1.71 -21.85
CA VAL A 65 -16.29 -1.41 -20.84
C VAL A 65 -15.68 -0.46 -19.80
N GLU A 66 -16.31 0.69 -19.60
CA GLU A 66 -15.87 1.66 -18.59
C GLU A 66 -16.95 1.83 -17.52
N TYR A 67 -16.50 1.91 -16.25
CA TYR A 67 -17.38 2.23 -15.12
C TYR A 67 -16.65 3.04 -14.06
N ASN A 68 -17.38 3.94 -13.38
CA ASN A 68 -16.86 4.79 -12.31
C ASN A 68 -17.53 4.36 -11.00
N TYR A 69 -16.84 3.58 -10.18
CA TYR A 69 -17.29 3.21 -8.83
C TYR A 69 -17.25 4.41 -7.91
N ARG A 70 -18.39 4.75 -7.36
CA ARG A 70 -18.55 5.90 -6.44
C ARG A 70 -18.31 5.45 -5.01
N PHE A 71 -17.63 6.28 -4.27
CA PHE A 71 -17.47 6.15 -2.82
C PHE A 71 -17.52 7.52 -2.16
N LYS A 72 -17.87 7.57 -0.88
CA LYS A 72 -17.92 8.81 -0.10
C LYS A 72 -16.98 8.71 1.08
N ASN A 73 -16.18 9.75 1.30
CA ASN A 73 -15.44 9.91 2.55
C ASN A 73 -16.42 10.33 3.65
N THR A 74 -16.71 9.41 4.56
CA THR A 74 -17.63 9.65 5.68
C THR A 74 -16.91 9.98 6.98
N GLY A 75 -15.58 9.94 6.97
CA GLY A 75 -14.76 10.30 8.12
C GLY A 75 -14.44 11.78 8.21
N SER A 76 -13.60 12.14 9.18
CA SER A 76 -13.21 13.51 9.47
C SER A 76 -11.84 13.92 8.91
N LYS A 77 -11.13 12.99 8.27
CA LYS A 77 -9.81 13.20 7.68
C LYS A 77 -9.87 13.05 6.15
N PRO A 78 -8.95 13.65 5.38
CA PRO A 78 -8.84 13.39 3.96
C PRO A 78 -8.61 11.89 3.67
N LEU A 79 -9.34 11.34 2.71
CA LEU A 79 -9.17 9.99 2.23
C LEU A 79 -8.15 9.98 1.10
N ILE A 80 -7.06 9.23 1.29
CA ILE A 80 -5.96 9.10 0.32
C ILE A 80 -6.01 7.70 -0.27
N VAL A 81 -6.29 7.61 -1.57
CA VAL A 81 -6.20 6.34 -2.31
C VAL A 81 -4.77 6.19 -2.82
N VAL A 82 -4.06 5.22 -2.26
CA VAL A 82 -2.65 4.96 -2.61
C VAL A 82 -2.54 4.16 -3.89
N LYS A 83 -3.37 3.10 -4.00
CA LYS A 83 -3.31 2.15 -5.11
C LYS A 83 -4.69 1.57 -5.41
N ALA A 84 -4.95 1.32 -6.69
CA ALA A 84 -6.06 0.50 -7.14
C ALA A 84 -5.52 -0.58 -8.10
N THR A 85 -5.96 -1.83 -7.91
CA THR A 85 -5.54 -2.99 -8.71
C THR A 85 -6.72 -3.84 -9.07
N ALA A 86 -6.61 -4.57 -10.18
CA ALA A 86 -7.62 -5.54 -10.60
C ALA A 86 -7.04 -6.96 -10.65
N SER A 87 -7.91 -7.96 -10.64
CA SER A 87 -7.56 -9.38 -10.69
C SER A 87 -6.88 -9.83 -11.99
N CYS A 88 -6.90 -9.00 -13.04
CA CYS A 88 -6.21 -9.28 -14.31
C CYS A 88 -5.69 -7.99 -14.97
N GLY A 89 -4.67 -8.13 -15.83
CA GLY A 89 -4.14 -7.00 -16.62
C GLY A 89 -5.09 -6.48 -17.71
N CYS A 90 -6.23 -7.15 -17.92
CA CYS A 90 -7.29 -6.70 -18.85
C CYS A 90 -8.23 -5.65 -18.24
N THR A 91 -8.10 -5.41 -16.95
CA THR A 91 -8.89 -4.43 -16.21
C THR A 91 -7.93 -3.46 -15.55
N VAL A 92 -8.06 -2.18 -15.91
CA VAL A 92 -7.18 -1.11 -15.44
C VAL A 92 -8.00 -0.15 -14.58
N PRO A 93 -7.83 -0.17 -13.26
CA PRO A 93 -8.42 0.82 -12.38
C PRO A 93 -7.54 2.07 -12.29
N GLU A 94 -8.18 3.23 -12.36
CA GLU A 94 -7.58 4.55 -12.16
C GLU A 94 -8.07 5.12 -10.83
N LYS A 95 -7.14 5.49 -9.95
CA LYS A 95 -7.44 6.11 -8.65
C LYS A 95 -7.56 7.63 -8.81
N PRO A 96 -8.25 8.33 -7.89
CA PRO A 96 -8.20 9.79 -7.85
C PRO A 96 -6.78 10.28 -7.53
N ASP A 97 -6.37 11.37 -8.18
CA ASP A 97 -5.05 11.99 -8.00
C ASP A 97 -4.98 12.85 -6.73
N GLN A 98 -6.11 13.38 -6.31
CA GLN A 98 -6.22 14.24 -5.13
C GLN A 98 -6.89 13.51 -3.96
N PRO A 99 -6.54 13.84 -2.72
CA PRO A 99 -7.27 13.37 -1.55
C PRO A 99 -8.73 13.80 -1.61
N ILE A 100 -9.62 12.90 -1.20
CA ILE A 100 -11.07 13.18 -1.10
C ILE A 100 -11.36 13.74 0.28
N LEU A 101 -11.86 14.98 0.34
CA LEU A 101 -12.12 15.66 1.61
C LEU A 101 -13.32 15.04 2.37
N PRO A 102 -13.43 15.27 3.68
CA PRO A 102 -14.57 14.83 4.46
C PRO A 102 -15.92 15.24 3.84
N GLY A 103 -16.80 14.26 3.65
CA GLY A 103 -18.12 14.46 3.04
C GLY A 103 -18.13 14.45 1.51
N GLU A 104 -16.99 14.48 0.84
CA GLU A 104 -16.92 14.43 -0.62
C GLU A 104 -17.07 13.02 -1.17
N THR A 105 -17.49 12.96 -2.44
CA THR A 105 -17.59 11.72 -3.23
C THR A 105 -16.41 11.63 -4.19
N GLY A 106 -15.71 10.49 -4.15
CA GLY A 106 -14.66 10.13 -5.07
C GLY A 106 -15.06 9.02 -6.03
N PHE A 107 -14.19 8.73 -6.99
CA PHE A 107 -14.43 7.73 -8.04
C PHE A 107 -13.19 6.86 -8.23
N ILE A 108 -13.41 5.55 -8.40
CA ILE A 108 -12.43 4.63 -8.99
C ILE A 108 -12.94 4.33 -10.39
N LYS A 109 -12.27 4.88 -11.40
CA LYS A 109 -12.59 4.61 -12.80
C LYS A 109 -11.96 3.29 -13.21
N VAL A 110 -12.76 2.41 -13.81
CA VAL A 110 -12.32 1.08 -14.24
C VAL A 110 -12.58 0.93 -15.74
N LYS A 111 -11.56 0.46 -16.46
CA LYS A 111 -11.64 0.10 -17.89
C LYS A 111 -11.34 -1.38 -18.03
N PHE A 112 -12.24 -2.11 -18.67
CA PHE A 112 -12.09 -3.51 -19.00
C PHE A 112 -12.03 -3.68 -20.52
N ASP A 113 -10.92 -4.23 -21.01
CA ASP A 113 -10.73 -4.61 -22.41
C ASP A 113 -11.22 -6.05 -22.60
N SER A 114 -12.30 -6.21 -23.37
CA SER A 114 -12.92 -7.51 -23.63
C SER A 114 -12.25 -8.31 -24.76
N LYS A 115 -11.21 -7.78 -25.41
CA LYS A 115 -10.52 -8.46 -26.51
C LYS A 115 -9.91 -9.81 -26.09
N GLY A 116 -10.24 -10.88 -26.82
CA GLY A 116 -9.82 -12.24 -26.52
C GLY A 116 -10.44 -12.83 -25.24
N ARG A 117 -11.66 -12.37 -24.83
CA ARG A 117 -12.27 -12.74 -23.54
C ARG A 117 -13.73 -13.14 -23.63
N VAL A 118 -14.08 -13.84 -24.69
CA VAL A 118 -15.44 -14.37 -24.87
C VAL A 118 -15.86 -15.22 -23.67
N GLY A 119 -17.10 -15.06 -23.22
CA GLY A 119 -17.69 -15.75 -22.08
C GLY A 119 -17.93 -14.86 -20.87
N GLN A 120 -18.13 -15.50 -19.71
CA GLN A 120 -18.42 -14.80 -18.47
C GLN A 120 -17.20 -14.04 -17.94
N ALA A 121 -17.39 -12.78 -17.61
CA ALA A 121 -16.38 -11.91 -17.03
C ALA A 121 -16.71 -11.67 -15.54
N HIS A 122 -15.76 -11.99 -14.68
CA HIS A 122 -15.77 -11.67 -13.25
C HIS A 122 -14.43 -11.05 -12.89
N LYS A 123 -14.43 -9.76 -12.57
CA LYS A 123 -13.21 -9.01 -12.26
C LYS A 123 -13.36 -8.35 -10.90
N SER A 124 -12.39 -8.58 -10.02
CA SER A 124 -12.33 -7.90 -8.74
C SER A 124 -11.38 -6.71 -8.79
N ILE A 125 -11.74 -5.66 -8.09
CA ILE A 125 -10.94 -4.44 -7.93
C ILE A 125 -10.67 -4.22 -6.46
N THR A 126 -9.39 -4.15 -6.11
CA THR A 126 -8.91 -3.91 -4.75
C THR A 126 -8.30 -2.52 -4.65
N VAL A 127 -8.66 -1.79 -3.59
CA VAL A 127 -8.18 -0.44 -3.32
C VAL A 127 -7.41 -0.40 -2.01
N VAL A 128 -6.21 0.16 -2.04
CA VAL A 128 -5.38 0.46 -0.87
C VAL A 128 -5.49 1.95 -0.56
N SER A 129 -5.86 2.28 0.66
CA SER A 129 -6.05 3.66 1.12
C SER A 129 -5.81 3.78 2.63
N ASN A 130 -5.93 4.99 3.19
CA ASN A 130 -5.96 5.23 4.63
C ASN A 130 -7.35 5.01 5.25
N ALA A 131 -8.27 4.35 4.58
CA ALA A 131 -9.58 4.02 5.15
C ALA A 131 -9.49 2.92 6.21
N ASN A 132 -10.24 3.07 7.30
CA ASN A 132 -10.44 2.05 8.33
C ASN A 132 -11.93 2.02 8.73
N PRO A 133 -12.67 0.92 8.49
CA PRO A 133 -12.20 -0.31 7.83
C PRO A 133 -11.71 -0.08 6.39
N ALA A 134 -10.87 -1.01 5.90
CA ALA A 134 -10.34 -0.96 4.54
C ALA A 134 -11.47 -0.95 3.49
N PHE A 135 -11.16 -0.46 2.30
CA PHE A 135 -12.09 -0.53 1.16
C PHE A 135 -12.56 -1.96 0.94
N PRO A 136 -13.88 -2.21 0.88
CA PRO A 136 -14.39 -3.48 0.39
C PRO A 136 -13.97 -3.73 -1.06
N GLU A 137 -13.84 -4.99 -1.43
CA GLU A 137 -13.58 -5.37 -2.82
C GLU A 137 -14.78 -5.00 -3.70
N MET A 138 -14.51 -4.44 -4.88
CA MET A 138 -15.53 -4.09 -5.88
C MET A 138 -15.50 -5.10 -7.01
N MET A 139 -16.66 -5.37 -7.62
CA MET A 139 -16.82 -6.39 -8.65
C MET A 139 -17.33 -5.80 -9.96
N LEU A 140 -16.71 -6.22 -11.08
CA LEU A 140 -17.19 -6.00 -12.43
C LEU A 140 -17.60 -7.35 -13.03
N THR A 141 -18.84 -7.47 -13.50
CA THR A 141 -19.39 -8.71 -14.05
C THR A 141 -20.11 -8.46 -15.36
N GLY A 142 -20.30 -9.52 -16.15
CA GLY A 142 -21.04 -9.49 -17.40
C GLY A 142 -20.63 -10.63 -18.33
N GLU A 143 -21.12 -10.60 -19.57
CA GLU A 143 -20.83 -11.60 -20.60
C GLU A 143 -20.24 -10.94 -21.84
N VAL A 144 -19.12 -11.46 -22.33
CA VAL A 144 -18.53 -11.04 -23.61
C VAL A 144 -18.96 -11.98 -24.70
N LEU A 145 -19.63 -11.45 -25.71
CA LEU A 145 -20.11 -12.19 -26.87
C LEU A 145 -19.02 -12.21 -27.95
N ALA A 146 -18.87 -13.33 -28.63
CA ALA A 146 -18.01 -13.42 -29.81
C ALA A 146 -18.47 -12.45 -30.89
N ASP A 147 -17.53 -11.78 -31.53
CA ASP A 147 -17.80 -11.03 -32.76
C ASP A 147 -18.00 -12.05 -33.90
N LYS A 148 -19.13 -11.94 -34.61
CA LYS A 148 -19.47 -12.88 -35.70
C LYS A 148 -18.85 -12.41 -37.00
#